data_ea60ffa5a4962df0f6db00fe1fd9b8c4
#
_entry.id   ea60ffa5a4962df0f6db00fe1fd9b8c4
#
_cell.length_a   1.000
_cell.length_b   1.000
_cell.length_c   1.000
_cell.angle_alpha   90.00
_cell.angle_beta   90.00
_cell.angle_gamma   90.00
#
_symmetry.space_group_name_H-M   'P 1'
#
loop_
_entity.id
_entity.type
_entity.pdbx_description
1 polymer ?
#
loop_
_entity_poly.entity_id
_entity_poly.type
_entity_poly.pdbx_seq_one_letter_code
_entity_poly.pdbx_strand_id
1 'polypeptide(L)'
;MASAFRRKVTIVVLLVLCARAVSADVIDRILAVVAGQPILLSDVSAARQFQLVEIPAGATDPVAYTVERLIDRTLMLAEVERFQPPEPDPIEMTIRVDALERRAGSAAAFDRLLSITGMTRDELRRYIRNDLRITTYLNQRFGANAAAADREAAIRTWLAELRKRAGVTVLARGAGA
;
A
#
# COMPACT_ATOMS: atom_id res chain seq x y z
N MET A 1 -1.93 57.52 28.31
CA MET A 1 -1.02 56.75 27.42
C MET A 1 -1.16 55.23 27.53
N ALA A 2 -1.85 54.65 28.52
CA ALA A 2 -1.99 53.18 28.69
C ALA A 2 -3.01 52.50 27.75
N SER A 3 -3.98 53.23 27.18
CA SER A 3 -5.05 52.65 26.35
C SER A 3 -4.60 52.26 24.93
N ALA A 4 -3.66 52.99 24.34
CA ALA A 4 -3.18 52.73 22.97
C ALA A 4 -2.25 51.49 22.90
N PHE A 5 -1.54 51.20 24.02
CA PHE A 5 -0.64 50.06 24.11
C PHE A 5 -1.42 48.75 24.22
N ARG A 6 -2.51 48.72 24.98
CA ARG A 6 -3.38 47.53 25.09
C ARG A 6 -4.04 47.12 23.77
N ARG A 7 -4.48 48.08 22.95
CA ARG A 7 -5.09 47.81 21.63
C ARG A 7 -4.08 47.18 20.64
N LYS A 8 -2.84 47.68 20.65
CA LYS A 8 -1.78 47.10 19.77
C LYS A 8 -1.41 45.68 20.15
N VAL A 9 -1.34 45.38 21.44
CA VAL A 9 -1.05 44.01 21.91
C VAL A 9 -2.19 43.04 21.57
N THR A 10 -3.46 43.47 21.70
CA THR A 10 -4.62 42.63 21.36
C THR A 10 -4.69 42.30 19.87
N ILE A 11 -4.34 43.28 18.99
CA ILE A 11 -4.32 43.05 17.53
C ILE A 11 -3.20 42.10 17.13
N VAL A 12 -2.02 42.17 17.74
CA VAL A 12 -0.90 41.30 17.46
C VAL A 12 -1.21 39.88 17.93
N VAL A 13 -1.84 39.68 19.10
CA VAL A 13 -2.26 38.37 19.59
C VAL A 13 -3.36 37.77 18.70
N LEU A 14 -4.29 38.55 18.18
CA LEU A 14 -5.33 38.08 17.28
C LEU A 14 -4.78 37.69 15.91
N LEU A 15 -3.75 38.40 15.40
CA LEU A 15 -3.08 38.04 14.14
C LEU A 15 -2.25 36.74 14.22
N VAL A 16 -1.66 36.46 15.38
CA VAL A 16 -0.89 35.23 15.60
C VAL A 16 -1.80 34.02 15.75
N LEU A 17 -3.05 34.19 16.22
CA LEU A 17 -4.01 33.07 16.34
C LEU A 17 -4.61 32.64 14.99
N CYS A 18 -4.55 33.47 13.95
CA CYS A 18 -5.07 33.17 12.61
C CYS A 18 -4.10 32.37 11.72
N ALA A 19 -2.84 32.20 12.12
CA ALA A 19 -1.88 31.31 11.45
C ALA A 19 -2.11 29.83 11.81
N ARG A 20 -3.34 29.35 11.69
CA ARG A 20 -3.56 27.93 11.56
C ARG A 20 -3.03 27.56 10.18
N ALA A 21 -1.93 26.81 10.17
CA ALA A 21 -1.49 26.17 8.95
C ALA A 21 -2.68 25.33 8.44
N VAL A 22 -3.29 25.80 7.35
CA VAL A 22 -4.16 24.95 6.54
C VAL A 22 -3.22 23.87 6.04
N SER A 23 -3.22 22.72 6.70
CA SER A 23 -2.66 21.51 6.13
C SER A 23 -3.44 21.30 4.84
N ALA A 24 -2.81 21.58 3.70
CA ALA A 24 -3.36 21.18 2.42
C ALA A 24 -3.50 19.67 2.50
N ASP A 25 -4.75 19.21 2.59
CA ASP A 25 -5.08 17.79 2.51
C ASP A 25 -4.63 17.37 1.10
N VAL A 26 -3.53 16.64 1.04
CA VAL A 26 -3.01 16.15 -0.24
C VAL A 26 -4.02 15.14 -0.72
N ILE A 27 -4.89 15.55 -1.64
CA ILE A 27 -5.84 14.64 -2.31
C ILE A 27 -5.00 13.57 -3.00
N ASP A 28 -5.06 12.35 -2.47
CA ASP A 28 -4.29 11.23 -3.01
C ASP A 28 -4.78 10.89 -4.42
N ARG A 29 -3.84 10.62 -5.32
CA ARG A 29 -4.16 10.37 -6.73
C ARG A 29 -4.55 8.93 -6.96
N ILE A 30 -5.74 8.70 -7.54
CA ILE A 30 -6.18 7.38 -7.98
C ILE A 30 -5.39 7.00 -9.24
N LEU A 31 -4.71 5.87 -9.20
CA LEU A 31 -3.94 5.33 -10.34
C LEU A 31 -4.68 4.23 -11.07
N ALA A 32 -5.47 3.44 -10.36
CA ALA A 32 -6.34 2.42 -10.93
C ALA A 32 -7.59 2.20 -10.08
N VAL A 33 -8.61 1.59 -10.67
CA VAL A 33 -9.79 1.10 -9.97
C VAL A 33 -10.01 -0.36 -10.34
N VAL A 34 -10.16 -1.23 -9.34
CA VAL A 34 -10.33 -2.68 -9.48
C VAL A 34 -11.59 -3.11 -8.74
N ALA A 35 -12.60 -3.56 -9.47
CA ALA A 35 -13.89 -3.94 -8.88
C ALA A 35 -14.47 -2.88 -7.91
N GLY A 36 -14.32 -1.59 -8.27
CA GLY A 36 -14.76 -0.46 -7.45
C GLY A 36 -13.79 -0.05 -6.33
N GLN A 37 -12.69 -0.77 -6.10
CA GLN A 37 -11.65 -0.42 -5.12
C GLN A 37 -10.57 0.43 -5.79
N PRO A 38 -10.28 1.64 -5.29
CA PRO A 38 -9.22 2.47 -5.83
C PRO A 38 -7.84 1.95 -5.39
N ILE A 39 -6.85 2.09 -6.28
CA ILE A 39 -5.42 1.98 -5.98
C ILE A 39 -4.85 3.38 -6.05
N LEU A 40 -4.28 3.84 -4.95
CA LEU A 40 -3.82 5.20 -4.75
C LEU A 40 -2.30 5.31 -4.99
N LEU A 41 -1.85 6.53 -5.23
CA LEU A 41 -0.41 6.83 -5.30
C LEU A 41 0.30 6.52 -3.99
N SER A 42 -0.35 6.75 -2.84
CA SER A 42 0.16 6.38 -1.52
C SER A 42 0.36 4.87 -1.38
N ASP A 43 -0.56 4.04 -1.92
CA ASP A 43 -0.42 2.58 -1.90
C ASP A 43 0.82 2.13 -2.68
N VAL A 44 1.04 2.74 -3.85
CA VAL A 44 2.23 2.46 -4.68
C VAL A 44 3.50 2.92 -3.97
N SER A 45 3.48 4.10 -3.34
CA SER A 45 4.61 4.61 -2.56
C SER A 45 4.94 3.66 -1.40
N ALA A 46 3.94 3.24 -0.64
CA ALA A 46 4.09 2.30 0.47
C ALA A 46 4.65 0.95 -0.01
N ALA A 47 4.07 0.38 -1.07
CA ALA A 47 4.53 -0.90 -1.62
C ALA A 47 6.01 -0.85 -2.06
N ARG A 48 6.46 0.26 -2.61
CA ARG A 48 7.86 0.46 -3.03
C ARG A 48 8.78 0.73 -1.84
N GLN A 49 8.41 1.61 -0.92
CA GLN A 49 9.25 1.98 0.23
C GLN A 49 9.47 0.81 1.19
N PHE A 50 8.43 0.02 1.45
CA PHE A 50 8.52 -1.20 2.24
C PHE A 50 8.99 -2.43 1.45
N GLN A 51 9.25 -2.28 0.13
CA GLN A 51 9.63 -3.39 -0.76
C GLN A 51 8.64 -4.58 -0.66
N LEU A 52 7.33 -4.27 -0.63
CA LEU A 52 6.27 -5.27 -0.59
C LEU A 52 6.03 -5.91 -1.97
N VAL A 53 6.53 -5.28 -3.02
CA VAL A 53 6.52 -5.76 -4.40
C VAL A 53 7.95 -5.85 -4.89
N GLU A 54 8.34 -7.02 -5.34
CA GLU A 54 9.64 -7.23 -5.98
C GLU A 54 9.60 -6.64 -7.40
N ILE A 55 10.45 -5.64 -7.65
CA ILE A 55 10.55 -4.96 -8.93
C ILE A 55 11.77 -5.51 -9.67
N PRO A 56 11.62 -6.10 -10.87
CA PRO A 56 12.76 -6.56 -11.67
C PRO A 56 13.73 -5.43 -11.99
N ALA A 57 15.03 -5.72 -11.95
CA ALA A 57 16.10 -4.73 -12.21
C ALA A 57 16.00 -4.06 -13.60
N GLY A 58 15.33 -4.68 -14.57
CA GLY A 58 15.10 -4.14 -15.93
C GLY A 58 13.74 -3.48 -16.13
N ALA A 59 12.96 -3.22 -15.09
CA ALA A 59 11.65 -2.58 -15.24
C ALA A 59 11.80 -1.15 -15.75
N THR A 60 11.27 -0.87 -16.94
CA THR A 60 11.29 0.46 -17.57
C THR A 60 10.45 1.49 -16.83
N ASP A 61 9.34 1.07 -16.24
CA ASP A 61 8.47 1.89 -15.40
C ASP A 61 8.14 1.16 -14.09
N PRO A 62 8.93 1.38 -13.02
CA PRO A 62 8.70 0.76 -11.73
C PRO A 62 7.36 1.13 -11.09
N VAL A 63 6.81 2.32 -11.38
CA VAL A 63 5.51 2.76 -10.86
C VAL A 63 4.39 1.97 -11.52
N ALA A 64 4.36 1.94 -12.86
CA ALA A 64 3.38 1.16 -13.60
C ALA A 64 3.45 -0.33 -13.23
N TYR A 65 4.66 -0.88 -13.09
CA TYR A 65 4.84 -2.26 -12.64
C TYR A 65 4.23 -2.50 -11.25
N THR A 66 4.44 -1.58 -10.31
CA THR A 66 3.87 -1.69 -8.96
C THR A 66 2.34 -1.61 -9.01
N VAL A 67 1.77 -0.70 -9.80
CA VAL A 67 0.31 -0.61 -10.01
C VAL A 67 -0.25 -1.94 -10.50
N GLU A 68 0.36 -2.56 -11.52
CA GLU A 68 -0.07 -3.86 -12.04
C GLU A 68 -0.02 -4.97 -10.98
N ARG A 69 1.01 -4.99 -10.13
CA ARG A 69 1.10 -5.93 -9.01
C ARG A 69 0.03 -5.71 -7.94
N LEU A 70 -0.29 -4.46 -7.64
CA LEU A 70 -1.36 -4.11 -6.71
C LEU A 70 -2.74 -4.45 -7.27
N ILE A 71 -2.96 -4.31 -8.59
CA ILE A 71 -4.17 -4.77 -9.27
C ILE A 71 -4.33 -6.29 -9.08
N ASP A 72 -3.28 -7.06 -9.41
CA ASP A 72 -3.31 -8.52 -9.25
C ASP A 72 -3.57 -8.92 -7.80
N ARG A 73 -2.91 -8.24 -6.86
CA ARG A 73 -3.10 -8.47 -5.43
C ARG A 73 -4.54 -8.21 -5.00
N THR A 74 -5.16 -7.13 -5.45
CA THR A 74 -6.55 -6.79 -5.13
C THR A 74 -7.51 -7.86 -5.65
N LEU A 75 -7.29 -8.36 -6.85
CA LEU A 75 -8.08 -9.45 -7.44
C LEU A 75 -7.92 -10.76 -6.66
N MET A 76 -6.68 -11.12 -6.30
CA MET A 76 -6.41 -12.30 -5.47
C MET A 76 -7.08 -12.19 -4.11
N LEU A 77 -7.03 -11.00 -3.49
CA LEU A 77 -7.64 -10.77 -2.19
C LEU A 77 -9.17 -10.92 -2.24
N ALA A 78 -9.82 -10.46 -3.30
CA ALA A 78 -11.26 -10.66 -3.50
C ALA A 78 -11.64 -12.16 -3.55
N GLU A 79 -10.80 -13.01 -4.15
CA GLU A 79 -11.01 -14.45 -4.13
C GLU A 79 -10.73 -15.06 -2.74
N VAL A 80 -9.69 -14.59 -2.05
CA VAL A 80 -9.38 -14.98 -0.66
C VAL A 80 -10.55 -14.70 0.28
N GLU A 81 -11.21 -13.53 0.14
CA GLU A 81 -12.38 -13.19 0.95
C GLU A 81 -13.59 -14.08 0.66
N ARG A 82 -13.70 -14.62 -0.56
CA ARG A 82 -14.76 -15.57 -0.92
C ARG A 82 -14.52 -16.98 -0.37
N PHE A 83 -13.26 -17.43 -0.36
CA PHE A 83 -12.88 -18.79 0.02
C PHE A 83 -12.46 -18.93 1.48
N GLN A 84 -12.17 -17.83 2.15
CA GLN A 84 -11.82 -17.75 3.55
C GLN A 84 -10.79 -18.82 4.00
N PRO A 85 -9.56 -18.80 3.43
CA PRO A 85 -8.51 -19.71 3.89
C PRO A 85 -8.22 -19.47 5.37
N PRO A 86 -7.60 -20.43 6.06
CA PRO A 86 -7.20 -20.30 7.46
C PRO A 86 -6.43 -19.00 7.72
N GLU A 87 -6.62 -18.43 8.91
CA GLU A 87 -5.83 -17.30 9.34
C GLU A 87 -4.35 -17.67 9.46
N PRO A 88 -3.44 -16.75 9.12
CA PRO A 88 -2.00 -16.98 9.27
C PRO A 88 -1.60 -17.23 10.72
N ASP A 89 -0.57 -18.04 10.91
CA ASP A 89 0.03 -18.25 12.22
C ASP A 89 0.54 -16.91 12.79
N PRO A 90 0.20 -16.56 14.05
CA PRO A 90 0.71 -15.36 14.70
C PRO A 90 2.25 -15.27 14.74
N ILE A 91 2.94 -16.41 14.80
CA ILE A 91 4.41 -16.48 14.78
C ILE A 91 4.91 -16.07 13.39
N GLU A 92 4.31 -16.61 12.31
CA GLU A 92 4.66 -16.22 10.94
C GLU A 92 4.41 -14.72 10.70
N MET A 93 3.29 -14.20 11.18
CA MET A 93 2.99 -12.77 11.14
C MET A 93 4.09 -11.94 11.80
N THR A 94 4.52 -12.34 13.01
CA THR A 94 5.58 -11.64 13.75
C THR A 94 6.89 -11.67 12.98
N ILE A 95 7.30 -12.83 12.46
CA ILE A 95 8.52 -13.00 11.67
C ILE A 95 8.53 -12.07 10.46
N ARG A 96 7.39 -11.91 9.76
CA ARG A 96 7.29 -11.03 8.58
C ARG A 96 7.40 -9.55 8.95
N VAL A 97 6.73 -9.13 10.04
CA VAL A 97 6.84 -7.74 10.53
C VAL A 97 8.26 -7.42 10.96
N ASP A 98 8.88 -8.28 11.76
CA ASP A 98 10.26 -8.12 12.23
C ASP A 98 11.27 -8.07 11.06
N ALA A 99 11.00 -8.83 9.99
CA ALA A 99 11.84 -8.79 8.81
C ALA A 99 11.81 -7.43 8.11
N LEU A 100 10.65 -6.77 8.07
CA LEU A 100 10.52 -5.41 7.54
C LEU A 100 11.20 -4.38 8.44
N GLU A 101 11.06 -4.50 9.77
CA GLU A 101 11.73 -3.62 10.73
C GLU A 101 13.26 -3.76 10.63
N ARG A 102 13.78 -4.98 10.56
CA ARG A 102 15.23 -5.22 10.35
C ARG A 102 15.73 -4.65 9.03
N ARG A 103 14.94 -4.76 7.94
CA ARG A 103 15.30 -4.22 6.63
C ARG A 103 15.37 -2.69 6.65
N ALA A 104 14.56 -2.03 7.44
CA ALA A 104 14.63 -0.59 7.65
C ALA A 104 15.90 -0.14 8.40
N GLY A 105 16.61 -1.07 9.07
CA GLY A 105 17.87 -0.84 9.77
C GLY A 105 17.73 -0.38 11.21
N SER A 106 16.68 0.34 11.57
CA SER A 106 16.40 0.75 12.95
C SER A 106 14.91 1.05 13.15
N ALA A 107 14.43 1.01 14.40
CA ALA A 107 13.06 1.38 14.76
C ALA A 107 12.72 2.81 14.31
N ALA A 108 13.64 3.76 14.49
CA ALA A 108 13.43 5.15 14.05
C ALA A 108 13.34 5.28 12.52
N ALA A 109 14.10 4.49 11.75
CA ALA A 109 14.00 4.46 10.30
C ALA A 109 12.67 3.82 9.86
N PHE A 110 12.23 2.77 10.54
CA PHE A 110 10.95 2.14 10.28
C PHE A 110 9.76 3.08 10.56
N ASP A 111 9.77 3.80 11.69
CA ASP A 111 8.74 4.79 12.01
C ASP A 111 8.73 5.95 11.00
N ARG A 112 9.89 6.34 10.50
CA ARG A 112 9.99 7.33 9.42
C ARG A 112 9.38 6.82 8.12
N LEU A 113 9.60 5.56 7.75
CA LEU A 113 8.96 4.96 6.57
C LEU A 113 7.42 4.95 6.71
N LEU A 114 6.91 4.58 7.88
CA LEU A 114 5.47 4.65 8.16
C LEU A 114 4.94 6.08 7.98
N SER A 115 5.63 7.06 8.55
CA SER A 115 5.24 8.47 8.45
C SER A 115 5.26 9.00 7.01
N ILE A 116 6.31 8.69 6.23
CA ILE A 116 6.45 9.14 4.83
C ILE A 116 5.39 8.52 3.93
N THR A 117 5.01 7.28 4.18
CA THR A 117 4.01 6.56 3.39
C THR A 117 2.57 6.81 3.86
N GLY A 118 2.39 7.47 5.01
CA GLY A 118 1.08 7.63 5.63
C GLY A 118 0.48 6.32 6.16
N MET A 119 1.26 5.23 6.19
CA MET A 119 0.80 3.91 6.62
C MET A 119 0.98 3.74 8.13
N THR A 120 -0.02 3.25 8.82
CA THR A 120 0.07 2.86 10.22
C THR A 120 0.66 1.45 10.37
N ARG A 121 1.16 1.13 11.58
CA ARG A 121 1.61 -0.23 11.90
C ARG A 121 0.51 -1.28 11.72
N ASP A 122 -0.73 -0.93 12.04
CA ASP A 122 -1.87 -1.84 11.91
C ASP A 122 -2.25 -2.07 10.44
N GLU A 123 -2.14 -1.05 9.58
CA GLU A 123 -2.32 -1.20 8.13
C GLU A 123 -1.25 -2.09 7.52
N LEU A 124 0.00 -1.90 7.90
CA LEU A 124 1.08 -2.77 7.46
C LEU A 124 0.87 -4.23 7.93
N ARG A 125 0.44 -4.44 9.17
CA ARG A 125 0.09 -5.78 9.67
C ARG A 125 -1.06 -6.40 8.90
N ARG A 126 -2.12 -5.63 8.60
CA ARG A 126 -3.22 -6.11 7.75
C ARG A 126 -2.75 -6.46 6.34
N TYR A 127 -1.84 -5.65 5.77
CA TYR A 127 -1.24 -5.96 4.47
C TYR A 127 -0.53 -7.31 4.50
N ILE A 128 0.35 -7.53 5.48
CA ILE A 128 1.11 -8.78 5.64
C ILE A 128 0.17 -9.97 5.88
N ARG A 129 -0.83 -9.82 6.76
CA ARG A 129 -1.86 -10.85 6.99
C ARG A 129 -2.53 -11.27 5.69
N ASN A 130 -2.97 -10.30 4.91
CA ASN A 130 -3.63 -10.56 3.64
C ASN A 130 -2.69 -11.22 2.64
N ASP A 131 -1.41 -10.88 2.63
CA ASP A 131 -0.40 -11.46 1.76
C ASP A 131 -0.15 -12.94 2.09
N LEU A 132 -0.10 -13.28 3.38
CA LEU A 132 -0.01 -14.66 3.85
C LEU A 132 -1.27 -15.46 3.49
N ARG A 133 -2.46 -14.88 3.62
CA ARG A 133 -3.73 -15.51 3.20
C ARG A 133 -3.77 -15.76 1.71
N ILE A 134 -3.30 -14.82 0.90
CA ILE A 134 -3.14 -15.01 -0.56
C ILE A 134 -2.19 -16.17 -0.83
N THR A 135 -1.04 -16.21 -0.16
CA THR A 135 -0.06 -17.29 -0.32
C THR A 135 -0.67 -18.66 0.01
N THR A 136 -1.38 -18.76 1.13
CA THR A 136 -2.08 -19.98 1.55
C THR A 136 -3.12 -20.41 0.50
N TYR A 137 -3.94 -19.48 0.02
CA TYR A 137 -4.92 -19.75 -1.01
C TYR A 137 -4.30 -20.23 -2.32
N LEU A 138 -3.22 -19.58 -2.78
CA LEU A 138 -2.52 -19.98 -3.99
C LEU A 138 -1.87 -21.36 -3.86
N ASN A 139 -1.34 -21.70 -2.68
CA ASN A 139 -0.79 -23.03 -2.40
C ASN A 139 -1.85 -24.12 -2.43
N GLN A 140 -3.03 -23.86 -1.87
CA GLN A 140 -4.15 -24.78 -1.89
C GLN A 140 -4.70 -24.98 -3.31
N ARG A 141 -4.82 -23.90 -4.09
CA ARG A 141 -5.43 -23.93 -5.41
C ARG A 141 -4.52 -24.50 -6.50
N PHE A 142 -3.23 -24.17 -6.48
CA PHE A 142 -2.28 -24.47 -7.54
C PHE A 142 -1.19 -25.46 -7.13
N GLY A 143 -1.28 -26.00 -5.91
CA GLY A 143 -0.32 -26.95 -5.37
C GLY A 143 0.98 -26.27 -4.91
N ALA A 144 1.33 -26.41 -3.63
CA ALA A 144 2.57 -25.86 -3.09
C ALA A 144 3.83 -26.49 -3.70
N ASN A 145 3.73 -27.78 -4.12
CA ASN A 145 4.83 -28.58 -4.65
C ASN A 145 4.82 -28.72 -6.18
N ALA A 146 3.95 -28.02 -6.90
CA ALA A 146 3.96 -28.02 -8.36
C ALA A 146 5.26 -27.39 -8.89
N ALA A 147 5.68 -27.80 -10.10
CA ALA A 147 6.82 -27.16 -10.75
C ALA A 147 6.61 -25.66 -10.87
N ALA A 148 7.62 -24.86 -10.50
CA ALA A 148 7.48 -23.40 -10.36
C ALA A 148 6.96 -22.75 -11.64
N ALA A 149 7.47 -23.16 -12.81
CA ALA A 149 7.05 -22.63 -14.11
C ALA A 149 5.57 -22.94 -14.43
N ASP A 150 5.11 -24.16 -14.16
CA ASP A 150 3.73 -24.58 -14.43
C ASP A 150 2.77 -23.86 -13.49
N ARG A 151 3.14 -23.76 -12.21
CA ARG A 151 2.38 -23.03 -11.20
C ARG A 151 2.24 -21.55 -11.56
N GLU A 152 3.33 -20.94 -11.96
CA GLU A 152 3.32 -19.52 -12.38
C GLU A 152 2.47 -19.31 -13.62
N ALA A 153 2.55 -20.18 -14.63
CA ALA A 153 1.70 -20.13 -15.82
C ALA A 153 0.21 -20.26 -15.47
N ALA A 154 -0.14 -21.20 -14.58
CA ALA A 154 -1.50 -21.39 -14.12
C ALA A 154 -2.04 -20.17 -13.38
N ILE A 155 -1.23 -19.55 -12.49
CA ILE A 155 -1.59 -18.33 -11.77
C ILE A 155 -1.78 -17.17 -12.76
N ARG A 156 -0.88 -16.97 -13.73
CA ARG A 156 -1.01 -15.93 -14.77
C ARG A 156 -2.31 -16.08 -15.57
N THR A 157 -2.63 -17.28 -16.01
CA THR A 157 -3.86 -17.57 -16.76
C THR A 157 -5.10 -17.25 -15.92
N TRP A 158 -5.10 -17.70 -14.67
CA TRP A 158 -6.19 -17.42 -13.74
C TRP A 158 -6.35 -15.91 -13.45
N LEU A 159 -5.27 -15.16 -13.24
CA LEU A 159 -5.31 -13.72 -13.06
C LEU A 159 -5.86 -12.99 -14.28
N ALA A 160 -5.50 -13.44 -15.49
CA ALA A 160 -6.06 -12.90 -16.73
C ALA A 160 -7.59 -13.06 -16.79
N GLU A 161 -8.13 -14.19 -16.34
CA GLU A 161 -9.57 -14.42 -16.24
C GLU A 161 -10.23 -13.56 -15.14
N LEU A 162 -9.56 -13.37 -14.00
CA LEU A 162 -10.04 -12.47 -12.96
C LEU A 162 -10.13 -11.02 -13.48
N ARG A 163 -9.10 -10.55 -14.17
CA ARG A 163 -9.06 -9.19 -14.75
C ARG A 163 -10.20 -8.96 -15.75
N LYS A 164 -10.53 -9.93 -16.60
CA LYS A 164 -11.66 -9.83 -17.55
C LYS A 164 -13.00 -9.65 -16.85
N ARG A 165 -13.18 -10.29 -15.69
CA ARG A 165 -14.46 -10.28 -14.94
C ARG A 165 -14.61 -9.08 -14.02
N ALA A 166 -13.52 -8.53 -13.51
CA ALA A 166 -13.54 -7.60 -12.39
C ALA A 166 -13.69 -6.12 -12.78
N GLY A 167 -13.66 -5.76 -14.06
CA GLY A 167 -13.74 -4.36 -14.47
C GLY A 167 -12.53 -3.56 -13.93
N VAL A 168 -11.35 -3.81 -14.51
CA VAL A 168 -10.12 -3.08 -14.18
C VAL A 168 -10.02 -1.83 -15.04
N THR A 169 -9.87 -0.66 -14.41
CA THR A 169 -9.63 0.62 -15.10
C THR A 169 -8.33 1.23 -14.59
N VAL A 170 -7.35 1.42 -15.48
CA VAL A 170 -6.09 2.11 -15.18
C VAL A 170 -6.22 3.57 -15.61
N LEU A 171 -6.12 4.52 -14.68
CA LEU A 171 -6.37 5.95 -14.91
C LEU A 171 -5.10 6.74 -15.24
N ALA A 172 -3.93 6.28 -14.80
CA ALA A 172 -2.65 6.92 -15.12
C ALA A 172 -1.62 5.85 -15.50
N ARG A 173 -1.16 5.90 -16.73
CA ARG A 173 0.18 5.41 -17.04
C ARG A 173 1.14 6.42 -16.46
N GLY A 174 2.12 5.97 -15.66
CA GLY A 174 3.05 6.82 -14.97
C GLY A 174 3.62 7.91 -15.89
N ALA A 175 3.05 9.10 -15.81
CA ALA A 175 3.71 10.30 -16.31
C ALA A 175 4.71 10.68 -15.21
N GLY A 176 5.99 10.59 -15.52
CA GLY A 176 7.06 10.85 -14.60
C GLY A 176 6.91 12.20 -13.89
N ALA A 177 7.25 12.19 -12.63
CA ALA A 177 7.76 13.34 -11.91
C ALA A 177 9.25 13.13 -11.68
#